data_eb50eb6676905f4268a4919c40ffeae7
#
_entry.id   eb50eb6676905f4268a4919c40ffeae7
#
_cell.length_a   1.000
_cell.length_b   1.000
_cell.length_c   1.000
_cell.angle_alpha   90.00
_cell.angle_beta   90.00
_cell.angle_gamma   90.00
#
_symmetry.space_group_name_H-M   'P 1'
#
loop_
_entity.id
_entity.type
_entity.pdbx_description
1 polymer ?
#
loop_
_entity_poly.entity_id
_entity_poly.type
_entity_poly.pdbx_seq_one_letter_code
_entity_poly.pdbx_strand_id
1 'polypeptide(L)'
;MKNRSLRLAAWRPHARAVRAPASMHDWLVTPGSLTARLVGSSESFRVRRLHQHGAVCLADEAAAIGLARVQRVWEREVLLVCDGQPVVFAHTVVPSDADAGDWPLFSALGERSLGSTLFYDPLVRRGSLEFARLGLEHPLVRRMRVATGMLSNSHDNTIYDARRCVYRRRQGLLLVTEVFLPAVVNLGTAATMKNTT
;
A
#
# COMPACT_ATOMS: atom_id res chain seq x y z
N MET A 1 7.01 28.85 -15.74
CA MET A 1 7.18 27.82 -14.67
C MET A 1 6.16 26.73 -14.89
N LYS A 2 6.57 25.52 -15.29
CA LYS A 2 5.66 24.38 -15.48
C LYS A 2 5.12 23.99 -14.11
N ASN A 3 3.81 24.12 -13.91
CA ASN A 3 3.09 23.58 -12.76
C ASN A 3 3.34 22.06 -12.70
N ARG A 4 4.40 21.66 -12.01
CA ARG A 4 4.66 20.28 -11.68
C ARG A 4 3.52 19.87 -10.78
N SER A 5 2.62 19.03 -11.28
CA SER A 5 1.47 18.56 -10.51
C SER A 5 1.99 18.01 -9.17
N LEU A 6 1.78 18.74 -8.09
CA LEU A 6 2.11 18.37 -6.71
C LEU A 6 1.41 17.08 -6.25
N ARG A 7 0.64 16.45 -7.14
CA ARG A 7 -0.20 15.28 -6.90
C ARG A 7 0.42 13.96 -7.32
N LEU A 8 1.61 13.98 -7.93
CA LEU A 8 2.28 12.76 -8.37
C LEU A 8 3.47 12.46 -7.48
N ALA A 9 3.53 11.21 -7.01
CA ALA A 9 4.68 10.73 -6.27
C ALA A 9 5.89 10.52 -7.19
N ALA A 10 7.09 10.78 -6.69
CA ALA A 10 8.34 10.44 -7.36
C ALA A 10 8.77 9.02 -6.95
N TRP A 11 8.25 8.02 -7.64
CA TRP A 11 8.58 6.62 -7.41
C TRP A 11 10.01 6.30 -7.82
N ARG A 12 10.75 5.58 -6.97
CA ARG A 12 12.16 5.24 -7.14
C ARG A 12 12.37 3.73 -7.00
N PRO A 13 13.27 3.11 -7.78
CA PRO A 13 13.50 1.67 -7.73
C PRO A 13 14.25 1.21 -6.46
N HIS A 14 14.85 2.12 -5.70
CA HIS A 14 15.64 1.79 -4.52
C HIS A 14 15.17 2.58 -3.29
N ALA A 15 14.94 1.90 -2.17
CA ALA A 15 14.49 2.52 -0.92
C ALA A 15 15.46 3.61 -0.41
N ARG A 16 16.77 3.44 -0.60
CA ARG A 16 17.78 4.45 -0.23
C ARG A 16 17.59 5.78 -0.97
N ALA A 17 17.03 5.77 -2.17
CA ALA A 17 16.82 6.98 -2.97
C ALA A 17 15.71 7.90 -2.40
N VAL A 18 14.85 7.39 -1.53
CA VAL A 18 13.77 8.15 -0.89
C VAL A 18 14.16 8.70 0.48
N ARG A 19 15.35 8.35 0.99
CA ARG A 19 15.88 8.84 2.29
C ARG A 19 14.89 8.63 3.44
N ALA A 20 14.25 7.46 3.47
CA ALA A 20 13.39 7.07 4.58
C ALA A 20 14.22 6.93 5.88
N PRO A 21 13.62 7.17 7.06
CA PRO A 21 14.27 6.90 8.34
C PRO A 21 14.75 5.46 8.44
N ALA A 22 15.85 5.21 9.17
CA ALA A 22 16.40 3.87 9.34
C ALA A 22 15.37 2.87 9.90
N SER A 23 14.55 3.31 10.85
CA SER A 23 13.46 2.51 11.45
C SER A 23 12.39 2.08 10.43
N MET A 24 12.22 2.83 9.34
CA MET A 24 11.27 2.51 8.28
C MET A 24 11.89 1.63 7.18
N HIS A 25 13.21 1.67 7.02
CA HIS A 25 13.89 1.01 5.89
C HIS A 25 13.53 -0.47 5.79
N ASP A 26 13.58 -1.21 6.89
CA ASP A 26 13.30 -2.64 6.88
C ASP A 26 11.84 -2.96 6.52
N TRP A 27 10.90 -2.11 6.93
CA TRP A 27 9.49 -2.24 6.54
C TRP A 27 9.30 -2.04 5.03
N LEU A 28 9.98 -1.05 4.46
CA LEU A 28 9.93 -0.74 3.03
C LEU A 28 10.47 -1.90 2.18
N VAL A 29 11.64 -2.44 2.54
CA VAL A 29 12.33 -3.46 1.73
C VAL A 29 11.91 -4.90 2.03
N THR A 30 10.90 -5.14 2.87
CA THR A 30 10.43 -6.49 3.19
C THR A 30 10.32 -7.34 1.92
N PRO A 31 11.10 -8.41 1.77
CA PRO A 31 11.20 -9.13 0.49
C PRO A 31 9.99 -10.03 0.22
N GLY A 32 9.36 -10.51 1.27
CA GLY A 32 8.21 -11.40 1.21
C GLY A 32 6.87 -10.67 1.38
N SER A 33 5.92 -11.35 1.97
CA SER A 33 4.60 -10.83 2.30
C SER A 33 4.67 -9.84 3.46
N LEU A 34 4.26 -8.58 3.21
CA LEU A 34 4.12 -7.60 4.29
C LEU A 34 3.12 -8.07 5.35
N THR A 35 2.02 -8.68 4.91
CA THR A 35 1.02 -9.24 5.82
C THR A 35 1.64 -10.27 6.76
N ALA A 36 2.43 -11.21 6.23
CA ALA A 36 3.09 -12.22 7.06
C ALA A 36 4.04 -11.57 8.09
N ARG A 37 4.77 -10.53 7.68
CA ARG A 37 5.64 -9.79 8.59
C ARG A 37 4.83 -9.05 9.68
N LEU A 38 3.74 -8.38 9.30
CA LEU A 38 2.86 -7.70 10.27
C LEU A 38 2.27 -8.67 11.28
N VAL A 39 1.77 -9.84 10.81
CA VAL A 39 1.26 -10.91 11.68
C VAL A 39 2.34 -11.41 12.65
N GLY A 40 3.57 -11.62 12.16
CA GLY A 40 4.69 -12.07 13.01
C GLY A 40 5.24 -11.01 13.95
N SER A 41 4.86 -9.73 13.77
CA SER A 41 5.34 -8.60 14.59
C SER A 41 4.27 -8.02 15.51
N SER A 42 3.09 -8.63 15.62
CA SER A 42 1.97 -8.15 16.44
C SER A 42 1.25 -9.31 17.14
N GLU A 43 0.55 -9.03 18.23
CA GLU A 43 -0.29 -10.02 18.93
C GLU A 43 -1.62 -10.24 18.18
N SER A 44 -2.14 -9.19 17.55
CA SER A 44 -3.37 -9.25 16.76
C SER A 44 -3.21 -8.54 15.44
N PHE A 45 -3.74 -9.15 14.39
CA PHE A 45 -3.76 -8.57 13.05
C PHE A 45 -5.17 -8.68 12.45
N ARG A 46 -5.61 -7.59 11.82
CA ARG A 46 -6.85 -7.61 11.05
C ARG A 46 -6.76 -6.69 9.83
N VAL A 47 -7.55 -6.99 8.82
CA VAL A 47 -7.76 -6.14 7.66
C VAL A 47 -9.10 -5.42 7.84
N ARG A 48 -9.09 -4.10 7.85
CA ARG A 48 -10.30 -3.29 7.83
C ARG A 48 -10.52 -2.76 6.42
N ARG A 49 -11.49 -3.32 5.72
CA ARG A 49 -11.86 -2.84 4.38
C ARG A 49 -12.57 -1.50 4.50
N LEU A 50 -12.10 -0.51 3.75
CA LEU A 50 -12.70 0.82 3.64
C LEU A 50 -13.73 0.82 2.53
N HIS A 51 -13.31 0.43 1.33
CA HIS A 51 -14.20 0.24 0.19
C HIS A 51 -13.59 -0.70 -0.87
N GLN A 52 -14.43 -1.10 -1.82
CA GLN A 52 -14.05 -1.79 -3.05
C GLN A 52 -15.10 -1.50 -4.12
N HIS A 53 -14.75 -0.73 -5.14
CA HIS A 53 -15.66 -0.29 -6.21
C HIS A 53 -14.88 0.19 -7.44
N GLY A 54 -15.61 0.56 -8.50
CA GLY A 54 -15.04 1.22 -9.67
C GLY A 54 -14.68 2.68 -9.35
N ALA A 55 -13.46 3.09 -9.72
CA ALA A 55 -12.95 4.43 -9.51
C ALA A 55 -12.17 4.93 -10.74
N VAL A 56 -11.62 6.13 -10.66
CA VAL A 56 -10.69 6.66 -11.65
C VAL A 56 -9.29 6.59 -11.03
N CYS A 57 -8.35 5.89 -11.72
CA CYS A 57 -6.99 5.73 -11.23
C CYS A 57 -6.24 7.07 -11.14
N LEU A 58 -5.21 7.11 -10.30
CA LEU A 58 -4.29 8.24 -10.26
C LEU A 58 -3.38 8.21 -11.51
N ALA A 59 -2.83 9.37 -11.87
CA ALA A 59 -2.02 9.48 -13.09
C ALA A 59 -0.72 8.65 -13.04
N ASP A 60 -0.10 8.53 -11.87
CA ASP A 60 1.08 7.70 -11.67
C ASP A 60 0.76 6.20 -11.60
N GLU A 61 -0.47 5.83 -11.27
CA GLU A 61 -0.96 4.45 -11.31
C GLU A 61 -1.22 4.00 -12.74
N ALA A 62 -1.86 4.84 -13.56
CA ALA A 62 -2.13 4.53 -14.96
C ALA A 62 -0.86 4.07 -15.68
N ALA A 63 0.23 4.83 -15.55
CA ALA A 63 1.52 4.48 -16.14
C ALA A 63 2.07 3.14 -15.61
N ALA A 64 1.92 2.86 -14.31
CA ALA A 64 2.43 1.65 -13.68
C ALA A 64 1.72 0.38 -14.15
N ILE A 65 0.41 0.46 -14.44
CA ILE A 65 -0.41 -0.68 -14.90
C ILE A 65 -0.61 -0.68 -16.43
N GLY A 66 0.23 0.04 -17.17
CA GLY A 66 0.24 0.01 -18.64
C GLY A 66 -0.94 0.71 -19.32
N LEU A 67 -1.69 1.56 -18.62
CA LEU A 67 -2.76 2.34 -19.21
C LEU A 67 -2.20 3.57 -19.94
N ALA A 68 -2.64 3.80 -21.16
CA ALA A 68 -2.21 4.95 -21.96
C ALA A 68 -2.65 6.31 -21.36
N ARG A 69 -3.68 6.30 -20.55
CA ARG A 69 -4.25 7.49 -19.88
C ARG A 69 -4.98 7.09 -18.60
N VAL A 70 -5.27 8.09 -17.79
CA VAL A 70 -6.15 7.95 -16.63
C VAL A 70 -7.54 7.50 -17.09
N GLN A 71 -8.03 6.39 -16.53
CA GLN A 71 -9.32 5.81 -16.86
C GLN A 71 -9.92 5.04 -15.68
N ARG A 72 -11.07 4.45 -15.89
CA ARG A 72 -11.75 3.65 -14.86
C ARG A 72 -10.97 2.37 -14.57
N VAL A 73 -10.91 2.04 -13.28
CA VAL A 73 -10.28 0.84 -12.71
C VAL A 73 -11.19 0.28 -11.62
N TRP A 74 -10.96 -0.96 -11.22
CA TRP A 74 -11.42 -1.46 -9.94
C TRP A 74 -10.45 -1.06 -8.86
N GLU A 75 -10.95 -0.44 -7.80
CA GLU A 75 -10.17 0.07 -6.67
C GLU A 75 -10.58 -0.64 -5.39
N ARG A 76 -9.61 -0.94 -4.53
CA ARG A 76 -9.84 -1.46 -3.19
C ARG A 76 -8.91 -0.76 -2.21
N GLU A 77 -9.47 -0.27 -1.10
CA GLU A 77 -8.71 0.35 -0.01
C GLU A 77 -8.96 -0.38 1.31
N VAL A 78 -7.88 -0.61 2.04
CA VAL A 78 -7.93 -1.25 3.36
C VAL A 78 -6.96 -0.59 4.32
N LEU A 79 -7.24 -0.70 5.62
CA LEU A 79 -6.26 -0.51 6.68
C LEU A 79 -5.80 -1.88 7.19
N LEU A 80 -4.49 -2.06 7.28
CA LEU A 80 -3.90 -3.15 8.03
C LEU A 80 -3.72 -2.66 9.46
N VAL A 81 -4.30 -3.39 10.39
CA VAL A 81 -4.40 -3.00 11.80
C VAL A 81 -3.68 -4.05 12.63
N CYS A 82 -2.69 -3.62 13.40
CA CYS A 82 -1.93 -4.44 14.34
C CYS A 82 -2.19 -3.91 15.75
N ASP A 83 -2.52 -4.78 16.69
CA ASP A 83 -2.74 -4.47 18.11
C ASP A 83 -3.67 -3.26 18.29
N GLY A 84 -4.75 -3.24 17.48
CA GLY A 84 -5.75 -2.17 17.49
C GLY A 84 -5.34 -0.88 16.76
N GLN A 85 -4.08 -0.74 16.32
CA GLN A 85 -3.57 0.46 15.66
C GLN A 85 -3.44 0.27 14.14
N PRO A 86 -3.94 1.21 13.30
CA PRO A 86 -3.65 1.21 11.88
C PRO A 86 -2.14 1.42 11.63
N VAL A 87 -1.53 0.52 10.88
CA VAL A 87 -0.08 0.53 10.59
C VAL A 87 0.24 0.70 9.11
N VAL A 88 -0.68 0.30 8.23
CA VAL A 88 -0.54 0.47 6.77
C VAL A 88 -1.91 0.78 6.16
N PHE A 89 -1.94 1.77 5.29
CA PHE A 89 -3.03 1.97 4.35
C PHE A 89 -2.63 1.35 3.02
N ALA A 90 -3.39 0.35 2.56
CA ALA A 90 -3.13 -0.32 1.31
C ALA A 90 -4.20 0.02 0.27
N HIS A 91 -3.74 0.47 -0.88
CA HIS A 91 -4.53 0.84 -2.05
C HIS A 91 -4.19 -0.07 -3.21
N THR A 92 -5.20 -0.69 -3.80
CA THR A 92 -5.05 -1.64 -4.90
C THR A 92 -5.88 -1.19 -6.08
N VAL A 93 -5.29 -1.19 -7.27
CA VAL A 93 -6.00 -0.92 -8.52
C VAL A 93 -5.80 -2.05 -9.53
N VAL A 94 -6.88 -2.38 -10.23
CA VAL A 94 -6.92 -3.36 -11.32
C VAL A 94 -7.60 -2.69 -12.52
N PRO A 95 -7.01 -2.72 -13.73
CA PRO A 95 -7.67 -2.24 -14.93
C PRO A 95 -9.07 -2.86 -15.09
N SER A 96 -10.04 -2.07 -15.51
CA SER A 96 -11.44 -2.52 -15.63
C SER A 96 -11.67 -3.50 -16.80
N ASP A 97 -10.74 -3.56 -17.74
CA ASP A 97 -10.69 -4.48 -18.86
C ASP A 97 -9.95 -5.79 -18.53
N ALA A 98 -9.35 -5.89 -17.34
CA ALA A 98 -8.80 -7.15 -16.87
C ALA A 98 -9.92 -8.19 -16.75
N ASP A 99 -9.73 -9.32 -17.44
CA ASP A 99 -10.69 -10.42 -17.39
C ASP A 99 -10.90 -10.88 -15.94
N ALA A 100 -12.14 -11.20 -15.60
CA ALA A 100 -12.47 -11.84 -14.32
C ALA A 100 -11.63 -13.12 -14.08
N GLY A 101 -11.18 -13.79 -15.14
CA GLY A 101 -10.23 -14.91 -15.11
C GLY A 101 -8.81 -14.51 -14.69
N ASP A 102 -8.41 -13.25 -14.89
CA ASP A 102 -7.09 -12.77 -14.49
C ASP A 102 -6.99 -12.55 -12.98
N TRP A 103 -8.05 -12.01 -12.35
CA TRP A 103 -8.08 -11.75 -10.91
C TRP A 103 -9.38 -12.26 -10.24
N PRO A 104 -9.67 -13.58 -10.30
CA PRO A 104 -10.96 -14.14 -9.88
C PRO A 104 -11.28 -13.93 -8.41
N LEU A 105 -10.26 -13.80 -7.56
CA LEU A 105 -10.44 -13.61 -6.12
C LEU A 105 -10.56 -12.14 -5.71
N PHE A 106 -10.29 -11.19 -6.64
CA PHE A 106 -10.27 -9.78 -6.26
C PHE A 106 -11.62 -9.29 -5.73
N SER A 107 -12.72 -9.65 -6.40
CA SER A 107 -14.08 -9.30 -5.97
C SER A 107 -14.51 -9.98 -4.67
N ALA A 108 -13.99 -11.17 -4.39
CA ALA A 108 -14.37 -12.01 -3.26
C ALA A 108 -13.46 -11.87 -2.02
N LEU A 109 -12.51 -10.94 -2.02
CA LEU A 109 -11.53 -10.81 -0.93
C LEU A 109 -12.15 -10.44 0.43
N GLY A 110 -13.24 -9.66 0.44
CA GLY A 110 -13.84 -9.20 1.70
C GLY A 110 -12.82 -8.49 2.59
N GLU A 111 -12.66 -8.97 3.82
CA GLU A 111 -11.65 -8.49 4.78
C GLU A 111 -10.37 -9.35 4.79
N ARG A 112 -10.20 -10.23 3.82
CA ARG A 112 -8.95 -11.00 3.71
C ARG A 112 -7.82 -10.13 3.15
N SER A 113 -6.60 -10.41 3.59
CA SER A 113 -5.42 -9.77 3.04
C SER A 113 -5.18 -10.20 1.59
N LEU A 114 -5.00 -9.23 0.71
CA LEU A 114 -4.60 -9.51 -0.67
C LEU A 114 -3.22 -10.20 -0.71
N GLY A 115 -2.31 -9.82 0.19
CA GLY A 115 -0.97 -10.41 0.26
C GLY A 115 -1.01 -11.93 0.46
N SER A 116 -1.87 -12.44 1.35
CA SER A 116 -2.01 -13.90 1.54
C SER A 116 -2.48 -14.62 0.28
N THR A 117 -3.26 -13.97 -0.57
CA THR A 117 -3.74 -14.55 -1.84
C THR A 117 -2.68 -14.49 -2.93
N LEU A 118 -2.00 -13.34 -3.08
CA LEU A 118 -1.01 -13.13 -4.14
C LEU A 118 0.22 -14.04 -4.00
N PHE A 119 0.63 -14.33 -2.77
CA PHE A 119 1.84 -15.14 -2.54
C PHE A 119 1.61 -16.66 -2.67
N TYR A 120 0.36 -17.11 -2.63
CA TYR A 120 0.03 -18.55 -2.75
C TYR A 120 -0.46 -18.93 -4.15
N ASP A 121 -0.75 -17.99 -5.04
CA ASP A 121 -1.15 -18.28 -6.41
C ASP A 121 0.10 -18.45 -7.30
N PRO A 122 0.36 -19.67 -7.84
CA PRO A 122 1.55 -19.95 -8.65
C PRO A 122 1.56 -19.20 -9.99
N LEU A 123 0.41 -18.68 -10.43
CA LEU A 123 0.30 -17.89 -11.64
C LEU A 123 0.64 -16.41 -11.44
N VAL A 124 0.77 -15.98 -10.17
CA VAL A 124 1.10 -14.59 -9.86
C VAL A 124 2.60 -14.38 -9.88
N ARG A 125 3.03 -13.40 -10.66
CA ARG A 125 4.41 -12.93 -10.69
C ARG A 125 4.48 -11.54 -10.08
N ARG A 126 5.32 -11.39 -9.07
CA ARG A 126 5.60 -10.11 -8.42
C ARG A 126 6.65 -9.35 -9.21
N GLY A 127 6.38 -8.08 -9.52
CA GLY A 127 7.35 -7.15 -10.08
C GLY A 127 8.31 -6.57 -9.05
N SER A 128 9.12 -5.61 -9.47
CA SER A 128 10.01 -4.88 -8.58
C SER A 128 9.26 -3.94 -7.66
N LEU A 129 9.78 -3.76 -6.44
CA LEU A 129 9.30 -2.73 -5.54
C LEU A 129 9.76 -1.36 -6.02
N GLU A 130 8.88 -0.38 -5.92
CA GLU A 130 9.19 1.03 -6.06
C GLU A 130 8.82 1.75 -4.75
N PHE A 131 9.53 2.82 -4.45
CA PHE A 131 9.46 3.54 -3.18
C PHE A 131 9.23 5.02 -3.41
N ALA A 132 8.45 5.65 -2.54
CA ALA A 132 8.21 7.10 -2.57
C ALA A 132 8.00 7.65 -1.17
N ARG A 133 8.12 8.96 -1.04
CA ARG A 133 7.67 9.73 0.12
C ARG A 133 6.52 10.62 -0.30
N LEU A 134 5.40 10.48 0.37
CA LEU A 134 4.13 11.12 0.04
C LEU A 134 3.84 12.23 1.05
N GLY A 135 3.67 13.45 0.55
CA GLY A 135 3.21 14.59 1.34
C GLY A 135 1.69 14.60 1.50
N LEU A 136 1.18 15.52 2.31
CA LEU A 136 -0.24 15.66 2.63
C LEU A 136 -1.13 15.92 1.41
N GLU A 137 -0.58 16.50 0.35
CA GLU A 137 -1.32 16.80 -0.88
C GLU A 137 -1.57 15.57 -1.75
N HIS A 138 -0.87 14.45 -1.47
CA HIS A 138 -1.06 13.24 -2.24
C HIS A 138 -2.44 12.61 -1.97
N PRO A 139 -3.22 12.23 -3.02
CA PRO A 139 -4.57 11.71 -2.84
C PRO A 139 -4.68 10.53 -1.87
N LEU A 140 -3.74 9.58 -1.92
CA LEU A 140 -3.74 8.43 -1.03
C LEU A 140 -3.49 8.83 0.44
N VAL A 141 -2.64 9.83 0.70
CA VAL A 141 -2.42 10.34 2.05
C VAL A 141 -3.68 11.01 2.58
N ARG A 142 -4.36 11.81 1.77
CA ARG A 142 -5.63 12.44 2.16
C ARG A 142 -6.68 11.39 2.53
N ARG A 143 -6.86 10.35 1.69
CA ARG A 143 -7.80 9.26 1.94
C ARG A 143 -7.44 8.48 3.20
N MET A 144 -6.16 8.14 3.39
CA MET A 144 -5.64 7.49 4.58
C MET A 144 -5.96 8.30 5.85
N ARG A 145 -5.69 9.61 5.83
CA ARG A 145 -5.93 10.49 6.99
C ARG A 145 -7.42 10.56 7.36
N VAL A 146 -8.30 10.67 6.36
CA VAL A 146 -9.74 10.59 6.59
C VAL A 146 -10.13 9.25 7.22
N ALA A 147 -9.63 8.15 6.68
CA ALA A 147 -9.95 6.80 7.16
C ALA A 147 -9.44 6.50 8.57
N THR A 148 -8.36 7.17 8.99
CA THR A 148 -7.75 7.01 10.32
C THR A 148 -8.17 8.07 11.34
N GLY A 149 -8.96 9.07 10.93
CA GLY A 149 -9.35 10.19 11.80
C GLY A 149 -8.20 11.14 12.11
N MET A 150 -7.10 11.10 11.36
CA MET A 150 -5.98 12.03 11.53
C MET A 150 -6.36 13.40 11.00
N LEU A 151 -6.70 14.32 11.92
CA LEU A 151 -7.04 15.70 11.57
C LEU A 151 -5.81 16.44 11.03
N SER A 152 -6.03 17.30 10.06
CA SER A 152 -4.97 18.18 9.53
C SER A 152 -4.83 19.40 10.44
N ASN A 153 -3.63 19.59 10.99
CA ASN A 153 -3.24 20.88 11.54
C ASN A 153 -2.60 21.71 10.42
N SER A 154 -2.82 23.02 10.43
CA SER A 154 -2.33 23.94 9.39
C SER A 154 -0.80 23.97 9.22
N HIS A 155 -0.04 23.42 10.18
CA HIS A 155 1.44 23.34 10.16
C HIS A 155 1.97 21.90 10.05
N ASP A 156 1.10 20.94 9.66
CA ASP A 156 1.50 19.54 9.53
C ASP A 156 2.28 19.33 8.22
N ASN A 157 3.57 19.10 8.32
CA ASN A 157 4.47 18.75 7.21
C ASN A 157 4.80 17.24 7.19
N THR A 158 3.96 16.41 7.78
CA THR A 158 4.19 14.97 7.85
C THR A 158 4.32 14.38 6.46
N ILE A 159 5.37 13.61 6.29
CA ILE A 159 5.66 12.85 5.07
C ILE A 159 5.54 11.37 5.42
N TYR A 160 4.83 10.65 4.58
CA TYR A 160 4.60 9.21 4.74
C TYR A 160 5.46 8.42 3.77
N ASP A 161 6.16 7.42 4.26
CA ASP A 161 6.89 6.50 3.42
C ASP A 161 5.91 5.52 2.77
N ALA A 162 6.15 5.24 1.49
CA ALA A 162 5.29 4.35 0.71
C ALA A 162 6.12 3.45 -0.19
N ARG A 163 5.55 2.30 -0.48
CA ARG A 163 6.06 1.40 -1.52
C ARG A 163 4.91 0.94 -2.42
N ARG A 164 5.25 0.55 -3.64
CA ARG A 164 4.29 -0.07 -4.54
C ARG A 164 4.91 -1.22 -5.30
N CYS A 165 4.07 -2.12 -5.78
CA CYS A 165 4.48 -3.25 -6.59
C CYS A 165 3.39 -3.59 -7.60
N VAL A 166 3.78 -3.83 -8.85
CA VAL A 166 2.89 -4.39 -9.87
C VAL A 166 2.96 -5.91 -9.78
N TYR A 167 1.82 -6.54 -9.75
CA TYR A 167 1.66 -7.98 -9.88
C TYR A 167 1.05 -8.30 -11.24
N ARG A 168 1.53 -9.39 -11.84
CA ARG A 168 0.99 -9.92 -13.09
C ARG A 168 0.44 -11.31 -12.85
N ARG A 169 -0.76 -11.55 -13.31
CA ARG A 169 -1.35 -12.88 -13.38
C ARG A 169 -1.93 -13.06 -14.78
N ARG A 170 -1.41 -14.05 -15.52
CA ARG A 170 -1.70 -14.18 -16.96
C ARG A 170 -1.44 -12.86 -17.71
N GLN A 171 -2.47 -12.24 -18.28
CA GLN A 171 -2.37 -10.95 -18.96
C GLN A 171 -2.76 -9.76 -18.08
N GLY A 172 -3.44 -10.02 -16.95
CA GLY A 172 -3.92 -8.99 -16.05
C GLY A 172 -2.81 -8.40 -15.16
N LEU A 173 -2.84 -7.08 -15.00
CA LEU A 173 -1.99 -6.34 -14.08
C LEU A 173 -2.80 -5.91 -12.85
N LEU A 174 -2.12 -5.84 -11.72
CA LEU A 174 -2.65 -5.34 -10.46
C LEU A 174 -1.55 -4.55 -9.77
N LEU A 175 -1.84 -3.32 -9.36
CA LEU A 175 -0.91 -2.50 -8.59
C LEU A 175 -1.36 -2.46 -7.14
N VAL A 176 -0.45 -2.73 -6.22
CA VAL A 176 -0.62 -2.49 -4.79
C VAL A 176 0.28 -1.35 -4.37
N THR A 177 -0.29 -0.34 -3.75
CA THR A 177 0.44 0.77 -3.10
C THR A 177 0.18 0.69 -1.60
N GLU A 178 1.24 0.69 -0.81
CA GLU A 178 1.22 0.59 0.65
C GLU A 178 1.82 1.87 1.23
N VAL A 179 1.01 2.62 1.97
CA VAL A 179 1.44 3.84 2.70
C VAL A 179 1.57 3.46 4.16
N PHE A 180 2.77 3.64 4.71
CA PHE A 180 3.08 3.27 6.09
C PHE A 180 2.68 4.38 7.06
N LEU A 181 1.98 4.00 8.14
CA LEU A 181 1.67 4.90 9.24
C LEU A 181 2.77 4.84 10.30
N PRO A 182 2.96 5.91 11.10
CA PRO A 182 4.02 5.95 12.11
C PRO A 182 4.01 4.78 13.09
N ALA A 183 2.82 4.25 13.43
CA ALA A 183 2.69 3.15 14.36
C ALA A 183 3.43 1.86 13.95
N VAL A 184 3.74 1.67 12.67
CA VAL A 184 4.41 0.47 12.18
C VAL A 184 5.81 0.29 12.78
N VAL A 185 6.54 1.37 13.08
CA VAL A 185 7.89 1.29 13.64
C VAL A 185 7.94 0.76 15.06
N ASN A 186 6.80 0.80 15.76
CA ASN A 186 6.67 0.32 17.13
C ASN A 186 6.37 -1.19 17.21
N LEU A 187 6.07 -1.82 16.07
CA LEU A 187 5.83 -3.27 16.02
C LEU A 187 7.13 -4.04 16.26
N GLY A 188 7.04 -5.10 17.07
CA GLY A 188 8.17 -5.95 17.41
C GLY A 188 9.03 -5.47 18.59
N THR A 189 8.97 -4.19 18.97
CA THR A 189 9.64 -3.71 20.19
C THR A 189 8.93 -4.18 21.44
N ALA A 190 7.60 -4.33 21.40
CA ALA A 190 6.79 -4.83 22.49
C ALA A 190 7.03 -6.33 22.80
N ALA A 191 7.34 -7.13 21.80
CA ALA A 191 7.61 -8.56 21.97
C ALA A 191 8.94 -8.82 22.70
N THR A 192 9.94 -7.95 22.54
CA THR A 192 11.25 -8.08 23.19
C THR A 192 11.20 -7.74 24.67
N MET A 193 10.29 -6.86 25.10
CA MET A 193 10.16 -6.47 26.53
C MET A 193 9.48 -7.54 27.41
N LYS A 194 8.71 -8.47 26.85
CA LYS A 194 8.02 -9.53 27.62
C LYS A 194 8.90 -10.75 27.92
N ASN A 195 10.02 -10.92 27.24
CA ASN A 195 10.95 -12.05 27.49
C ASN A 195 12.09 -11.73 28.49
N THR A 196 12.02 -10.60 29.19
CA THR A 196 13.05 -10.20 30.18
C THR A 196 12.46 -10.08 31.60
N THR A 197 11.42 -10.87 31.89
CA THR A 197 10.90 -10.96 33.29
C THR A 197 10.83 -12.41 33.73
#